data_debe1328347ceb0c2255e208ee750d6f
#
_entry.id   debe1328347ceb0c2255e208ee750d6f
#
_cell.length_a   1.000
_cell.length_b   1.000
_cell.length_c   1.000
_cell.angle_alpha   90.00
_cell.angle_beta   90.00
_cell.angle_gamma   90.00
#
_symmetry.space_group_name_H-M   'P 1'
#
loop_
_entity.id
_entity.type
_entity.pdbx_description
1 polymer ?
#
loop_
_entity_poly.entity_id
_entity_poly.type
_entity_poly.pdbx_seq_one_letter_code
_entity_poly.pdbx_strand_id
1 'polypeptide(L)'
;MSNELEKYYNKFCEEKRLTRRHGNVEYITSMKYIHKYLKDKNAKILDVGAGTGRYSVQLATEGYDVTAVELVKYNLGILKSKGSSVKAYQGTALNLSRFEEETFDVTLVFGPMYHLYTFEDKVKALEEAKRVTKTNGIILVAYCMNEYSI
;
A
#
# COMPACT_ATOMS: atom_id res chain seq x y z
N MET A 1 12.52 -4.15 -14.29
CA MET A 1 11.21 -3.81 -13.71
C MET A 1 11.22 -2.49 -12.92
N SER A 2 12.16 -2.28 -12.02
CA SER A 2 12.25 -1.03 -11.23
C SER A 2 12.36 0.25 -12.07
N ASN A 3 13.12 0.23 -13.15
CA ASN A 3 13.44 1.43 -13.94
C ASN A 3 12.25 1.97 -14.76
N GLU A 4 11.35 1.12 -15.23
CA GLU A 4 10.14 1.54 -15.96
C GLU A 4 9.05 2.06 -15.04
N LEU A 5 8.90 1.42 -13.88
CA LEU A 5 7.96 1.84 -12.86
C LEU A 5 8.37 3.21 -12.28
N GLU A 6 9.65 3.41 -12.01
CA GLU A 6 10.18 4.71 -11.58
C GLU A 6 9.94 5.80 -12.64
N LYS A 7 10.17 5.50 -13.92
CA LYS A 7 9.89 6.43 -15.02
C LYS A 7 8.40 6.77 -15.12
N TYR A 8 7.53 5.78 -14.94
CA TYR A 8 6.09 5.99 -14.93
C TYR A 8 5.66 6.95 -13.83
N TYR A 9 6.06 6.69 -12.59
CA TYR A 9 5.68 7.53 -11.45
C TYR A 9 6.35 8.91 -11.46
N ASN A 10 7.56 9.03 -11.98
CA ASN A 10 8.20 10.33 -12.19
C ASN A 10 7.46 11.18 -13.24
N LYS A 11 6.78 10.55 -14.19
CA LYS A 11 6.01 11.21 -15.24
C LYS A 11 4.58 11.56 -14.80
N PHE A 12 3.98 10.74 -13.95
CA PHE A 12 2.62 10.91 -13.43
C PHE A 12 2.67 11.17 -11.94
N CYS A 13 2.33 12.38 -11.52
CA CYS A 13 2.26 12.72 -10.10
C CYS A 13 1.12 11.93 -9.44
N GLU A 14 1.47 10.91 -8.67
CA GLU A 14 0.53 10.04 -7.95
C GLU A 14 -0.37 10.85 -7.01
N GLU A 15 0.17 11.88 -6.38
CA GLU A 15 -0.58 12.79 -5.53
C GLU A 15 -1.74 13.47 -6.28
N LYS A 16 -1.47 13.94 -7.51
CA LYS A 16 -2.50 14.55 -8.37
C LYS A 16 -3.53 13.53 -8.85
N ARG A 17 -3.11 12.29 -9.12
CA ARG A 17 -4.04 11.21 -9.48
C ARG A 17 -5.06 10.96 -8.36
N LEU A 18 -4.59 10.87 -7.14
CA LEU A 18 -5.42 10.60 -5.96
C LEU A 18 -6.37 11.76 -5.59
N THR A 19 -6.07 12.99 -6.01
CA THR A 19 -6.94 14.15 -5.78
C THR A 19 -8.01 14.35 -6.85
N ARG A 20 -7.95 13.64 -7.97
CA ARG A 20 -8.99 13.69 -9.01
C ARG A 20 -10.29 13.04 -8.53
N ARG A 21 -11.43 13.40 -9.16
CA ARG A 21 -12.77 12.89 -8.78
C ARG A 21 -12.83 11.37 -8.64
N HIS A 22 -12.27 10.63 -9.59
CA HIS A 22 -12.22 9.16 -9.55
C HIS A 22 -11.30 8.65 -8.43
N GLY A 23 -10.15 9.28 -8.21
CA GLY A 23 -9.25 8.97 -7.12
C GLY A 23 -9.87 9.24 -5.74
N ASN A 24 -10.74 10.24 -5.61
CA ASN A 24 -11.49 10.49 -4.38
C ASN A 24 -12.51 9.39 -4.07
N VAL A 25 -13.24 8.91 -5.07
CA VAL A 25 -14.18 7.77 -4.88
C VAL A 25 -13.43 6.53 -4.46
N GLU A 26 -12.33 6.20 -5.14
CA GLU A 26 -11.45 5.08 -4.79
C GLU A 26 -10.94 5.20 -3.35
N TYR A 27 -10.45 6.38 -2.97
CA TYR A 27 -9.95 6.66 -1.62
C TYR A 27 -11.03 6.49 -0.55
N ILE A 28 -12.18 7.11 -0.72
CA ILE A 28 -13.28 7.05 0.25
C ILE A 28 -13.76 5.60 0.41
N THR A 29 -13.90 4.87 -0.69
CA THR A 29 -14.32 3.47 -0.69
C THR A 29 -13.28 2.60 0.02
N SER A 30 -12.01 2.77 -0.32
CA SER A 30 -10.92 2.01 0.30
C SER A 30 -10.83 2.27 1.80
N MET A 31 -10.90 3.53 2.22
CA MET A 31 -10.90 3.91 3.64
C MET A 31 -12.09 3.32 4.39
N LYS A 32 -13.27 3.28 3.78
CA LYS A 32 -14.45 2.63 4.36
C LYS A 32 -14.21 1.15 4.63
N TYR A 33 -13.61 0.43 3.67
CA TYR A 33 -13.27 -0.99 3.85
C TYR A 33 -12.16 -1.18 4.89
N ILE A 34 -11.14 -0.35 4.89
CA ILE A 34 -10.09 -0.40 5.91
C ILE A 34 -10.70 -0.27 7.30
N HIS A 35 -11.50 0.78 7.54
CA HIS A 35 -12.15 1.00 8.84
C HIS A 35 -13.11 -0.11 9.24
N LYS A 36 -13.78 -0.74 8.28
CA LYS A 36 -14.67 -1.89 8.55
C LYS A 36 -13.93 -3.04 9.26
N TYR A 37 -12.65 -3.24 8.93
CA TYR A 37 -11.84 -4.33 9.47
C TYR A 37 -10.86 -3.90 10.57
N LEU A 38 -10.66 -2.59 10.76
CA LEU A 38 -9.88 -2.04 11.87
C LEU A 38 -10.73 -1.94 13.13
N LYS A 39 -10.76 -2.98 13.92
CA LYS A 39 -11.58 -3.04 15.15
C LYS A 39 -10.80 -2.69 16.41
N ASP A 40 -9.47 -2.75 16.37
CA ASP A 40 -8.58 -2.47 17.49
C ASP A 40 -7.74 -1.22 17.17
N LYS A 41 -7.74 -0.26 18.08
CA LYS A 41 -6.92 0.96 17.97
C LYS A 41 -5.42 0.69 18.06
N ASN A 42 -5.02 -0.44 18.64
CA ASN A 42 -3.62 -0.88 18.71
C ASN A 42 -3.20 -1.72 17.50
N ALA A 43 -4.05 -1.86 16.49
CA ALA A 43 -3.75 -2.62 15.30
C ALA A 43 -2.50 -2.07 14.58
N LYS A 44 -1.62 -3.00 14.18
CA LYS A 44 -0.46 -2.69 13.33
C LYS A 44 -0.84 -2.87 11.87
N ILE A 45 -0.59 -1.84 11.09
CA ILE A 45 -0.96 -1.79 9.67
C ILE A 45 0.30 -1.76 8.82
N LEU A 46 0.34 -2.62 7.79
CA LEU A 46 1.33 -2.55 6.72
C LEU A 46 0.67 -2.05 5.44
N ASP A 47 1.24 -1.01 4.85
CA ASP A 47 0.83 -0.49 3.54
C ASP A 47 1.91 -0.81 2.51
N VAL A 48 1.66 -1.81 1.66
CA VAL A 48 2.58 -2.29 0.64
C VAL A 48 2.32 -1.59 -0.68
N GLY A 49 3.32 -0.89 -1.20
CA GLY A 49 3.16 -0.01 -2.35
C GLY A 49 2.43 1.28 -1.98
N ALA A 50 2.85 1.89 -0.89
CA ALA A 50 2.17 3.02 -0.26
C ALA A 50 2.10 4.30 -1.12
N GLY A 51 2.88 4.39 -2.20
CA GLY A 51 2.96 5.59 -3.02
C GLY A 51 3.43 6.79 -2.20
N THR A 52 2.72 7.89 -2.29
CA THR A 52 2.99 9.11 -1.52
C THR A 52 2.40 9.09 -0.10
N GLY A 53 1.78 7.97 0.28
CA GLY A 53 1.32 7.71 1.64
C GLY A 53 -0.07 8.23 1.97
N ARG A 54 -0.96 8.34 0.99
CA ARG A 54 -2.31 8.88 1.23
C ARG A 54 -3.09 8.06 2.27
N TYR A 55 -3.03 6.74 2.21
CA TYR A 55 -3.63 5.86 3.22
C TYR A 55 -2.79 5.81 4.50
N SER A 56 -1.50 5.57 4.36
CA SER A 56 -0.57 5.44 5.49
C SER A 56 -0.58 6.67 6.41
N VAL A 57 -0.48 7.86 5.84
CA VAL A 57 -0.44 9.11 6.61
C VAL A 57 -1.77 9.37 7.31
N GLN A 58 -2.89 9.13 6.61
CA GLN A 58 -4.21 9.28 7.21
C GLN A 58 -4.42 8.33 8.38
N LEU A 59 -4.10 7.06 8.22
CA LEU A 59 -4.23 6.06 9.29
C LEU A 59 -3.32 6.36 10.47
N ALA A 60 -2.09 6.83 10.22
CA ALA A 60 -1.19 7.28 11.27
C ALA A 60 -1.74 8.50 12.02
N THR A 61 -2.37 9.45 11.32
CA THR A 61 -3.04 10.61 11.93
C THR A 61 -4.21 10.18 12.82
N GLU A 62 -4.88 9.09 12.48
CA GLU A 62 -5.95 8.49 13.30
C GLU A 62 -5.42 7.73 14.52
N GLY A 63 -4.10 7.58 14.66
CA GLY A 63 -3.44 6.98 15.82
C GLY A 63 -3.03 5.52 15.67
N TYR A 64 -3.13 4.94 14.46
CA TYR A 64 -2.67 3.57 14.22
C TYR A 64 -1.14 3.49 14.08
N ASP A 65 -0.56 2.34 14.42
CA ASP A 65 0.84 2.01 14.16
C ASP A 65 0.99 1.57 12.69
N VAL A 66 1.46 2.48 11.85
CA VAL A 66 1.53 2.27 10.39
C VAL A 66 2.97 2.13 9.94
N THR A 67 3.22 1.06 9.19
CA THR A 67 4.45 0.81 8.44
C THR A 67 4.13 0.85 6.96
N ALA A 68 4.97 1.50 6.17
CA ALA A 68 4.81 1.63 4.73
C ALA A 68 6.04 1.10 3.99
N VAL A 69 5.81 0.42 2.88
CA VAL A 69 6.83 -0.01 1.93
C VAL A 69 6.51 0.59 0.58
N GLU A 70 7.48 1.29 -0.02
CA GLU A 70 7.34 1.90 -1.34
C GLU A 70 8.60 1.65 -2.18
N LEU A 71 8.40 1.18 -3.41
CA LEU A 71 9.51 0.86 -4.32
C LEU A 71 10.16 2.10 -4.92
N VAL A 72 9.35 3.08 -5.28
CA VAL A 72 9.79 4.28 -6.00
C VAL A 72 10.31 5.33 -5.03
N LYS A 73 11.61 5.65 -5.11
CA LYS A 73 12.28 6.62 -4.23
C LYS A 73 11.60 7.98 -4.20
N TYR A 74 11.13 8.45 -5.33
CA TYR A 74 10.43 9.73 -5.44
C TYR A 74 9.16 9.76 -4.58
N ASN A 75 8.32 8.74 -4.70
CA ASN A 75 7.11 8.61 -3.89
C ASN A 75 7.43 8.48 -2.40
N LEU A 76 8.41 7.66 -2.07
CA LEU A 76 8.88 7.48 -0.68
C LEU A 76 9.37 8.81 -0.08
N GLY A 77 10.07 9.61 -0.87
CA GLY A 77 10.53 10.95 -0.46
C GLY A 77 9.36 11.87 -0.12
N ILE A 78 8.31 11.87 -0.94
CA ILE A 78 7.07 12.64 -0.69
C ILE A 78 6.39 12.14 0.60
N LEU A 79 6.24 10.84 0.76
CA LEU A 79 5.67 10.25 1.97
C LEU A 79 6.42 10.71 3.22
N LYS A 80 7.74 10.58 3.22
CA LYS A 80 8.58 11.01 4.35
C LYS A 80 8.50 12.51 4.62
N SER A 81 8.37 13.34 3.58
CA SER A 81 8.27 14.79 3.72
C SER A 81 7.01 15.28 4.42
N LYS A 82 5.98 14.43 4.52
CA LYS A 82 4.72 14.75 5.22
C LYS A 82 4.85 14.79 6.74
N GLY A 83 5.99 14.37 7.30
CA GLY A 83 6.29 14.49 8.73
C GLY A 83 5.37 13.69 9.64
N SER A 84 4.79 12.59 9.15
CA SER A 84 3.93 11.71 9.93
C SER A 84 4.71 10.70 10.77
N SER A 85 4.02 9.96 11.63
CA SER A 85 4.58 8.85 12.42
C SER A 85 4.77 7.55 11.63
N VAL A 86 4.48 7.54 10.33
CA VAL A 86 4.63 6.35 9.48
C VAL A 86 6.09 5.91 9.41
N LYS A 87 6.32 4.64 9.70
CA LYS A 87 7.63 3.99 9.50
C LYS A 87 7.74 3.58 8.03
N ALA A 88 8.45 4.37 7.22
CA ALA A 88 8.49 4.22 5.78
C ALA A 88 9.84 3.68 5.29
N TYR A 89 9.80 2.61 4.49
CA TYR A 89 10.97 1.91 3.97
C TYR A 89 10.88 1.74 2.44
N GLN A 90 12.03 1.81 1.78
CA GLN A 90 12.11 1.41 0.39
C GLN A 90 12.09 -0.12 0.28
N GLY A 91 11.27 -0.65 -0.62
CA GLY A 91 11.18 -2.09 -0.85
C GLY A 91 10.10 -2.47 -1.85
N THR A 92 10.02 -3.76 -2.14
CA THR A 92 9.08 -4.34 -3.09
C THR A 92 8.11 -5.28 -2.41
N ALA A 93 6.89 -5.38 -2.94
CA ALA A 93 5.90 -6.37 -2.52
C ALA A 93 6.37 -7.83 -2.67
N LEU A 94 7.36 -8.06 -3.55
CA LEU A 94 7.92 -9.40 -3.80
C LEU A 94 8.88 -9.86 -2.70
N ASN A 95 9.33 -8.97 -1.84
CA ASN A 95 10.26 -9.28 -0.76
C ASN A 95 9.99 -8.39 0.45
N LEU A 96 9.29 -8.94 1.42
CA LEU A 96 9.02 -8.30 2.71
C LEU A 96 9.84 -8.94 3.85
N SER A 97 11.00 -9.54 3.52
CA SER A 97 11.88 -10.23 4.48
C SER A 97 12.39 -9.33 5.63
N ARG A 98 12.29 -8.02 5.47
CA ARG A 98 12.52 -7.05 6.54
C ARG A 98 11.63 -7.29 7.76
N PHE A 99 10.44 -7.83 7.54
CA PHE A 99 9.45 -8.06 8.57
C PHE A 99 9.35 -9.54 8.92
N GLU A 100 9.19 -9.81 10.20
CA GLU A 100 8.93 -11.15 10.70
C GLU A 100 7.53 -11.63 10.31
N GLU A 101 7.32 -12.93 10.42
CA GLU A 101 6.01 -13.53 10.22
C GLU A 101 5.00 -13.00 11.24
N GLU A 102 3.75 -12.97 10.88
CA GLU A 102 2.65 -12.64 11.79
C GLU A 102 2.85 -11.33 12.59
N THR A 103 3.35 -10.29 11.91
CA THR A 103 3.63 -8.98 12.54
C THR A 103 2.44 -8.03 12.49
N PHE A 104 1.69 -8.02 11.39
CA PHE A 104 0.67 -7.02 11.13
C PHE A 104 -0.75 -7.56 11.28
N ASP A 105 -1.64 -6.75 11.82
CA ASP A 105 -3.07 -7.07 11.94
C ASP A 105 -3.82 -6.85 10.63
N VAL A 106 -3.43 -5.81 9.89
CA VAL A 106 -3.98 -5.48 8.57
C VAL A 106 -2.85 -5.17 7.60
N THR A 107 -2.89 -5.79 6.42
CA THR A 107 -1.95 -5.52 5.33
C THR A 107 -2.72 -5.03 4.10
N LEU A 108 -2.33 -3.85 3.62
CA LEU A 108 -2.89 -3.24 2.41
C LEU A 108 -1.97 -3.54 1.22
N VAL A 109 -2.54 -4.06 0.14
CA VAL A 109 -1.82 -4.33 -1.12
C VAL A 109 -2.62 -3.68 -2.26
N PHE A 110 -2.64 -2.37 -2.28
CA PHE A 110 -3.45 -1.60 -3.22
C PHE A 110 -2.71 -1.25 -4.52
N GLY A 111 -1.47 -0.78 -4.42
CA GLY A 111 -0.68 -0.37 -5.59
C GLY A 111 -0.03 -1.50 -6.37
N PRO A 112 0.63 -2.48 -5.72
CA PRO A 112 1.49 -3.44 -6.41
C PRO A 112 0.81 -4.29 -7.48
N MET A 113 -0.44 -4.68 -7.29
CA MET A 113 -1.15 -5.58 -8.20
C MET A 113 -1.40 -4.97 -9.58
N TYR A 114 -1.38 -3.64 -9.71
CA TYR A 114 -1.48 -2.94 -10.99
C TYR A 114 -0.19 -3.04 -11.84
N HIS A 115 0.94 -3.34 -11.21
CA HIS A 115 2.27 -3.31 -11.80
C HIS A 115 2.97 -4.68 -11.83
N LEU A 116 2.35 -5.70 -11.27
CA LEU A 116 2.84 -7.08 -11.33
C LEU A 116 2.16 -7.80 -12.50
N TYR A 117 2.92 -8.01 -13.58
CA TYR A 117 2.37 -8.51 -14.84
C TYR A 117 2.33 -10.04 -14.90
N THR A 118 3.24 -10.73 -14.22
CA THR A 118 3.27 -12.19 -14.22
C THR A 118 2.42 -12.77 -13.10
N PHE A 119 1.87 -13.96 -13.34
CA PHE A 119 1.12 -14.69 -12.34
C PHE A 119 2.00 -15.04 -11.13
N GLU A 120 3.25 -15.46 -11.39
CA GLU A 120 4.24 -15.82 -10.38
C GLU A 120 4.52 -14.65 -9.44
N ASP A 121 4.72 -13.44 -9.97
CA ASP A 121 4.96 -12.25 -9.16
C ASP A 121 3.74 -11.87 -8.31
N LYS A 122 2.52 -12.00 -8.86
CA LYS A 122 1.29 -11.75 -8.10
C LYS A 122 1.14 -12.74 -6.94
N VAL A 123 1.38 -14.02 -7.19
CA VAL A 123 1.35 -15.06 -6.15
C VAL A 123 2.39 -14.78 -5.09
N LYS A 124 3.62 -14.47 -5.49
CA LYS A 124 4.70 -14.15 -4.55
C LYS A 124 4.39 -12.95 -3.66
N ALA A 125 3.82 -11.90 -4.22
CA ALA A 125 3.40 -10.73 -3.44
C ALA A 125 2.32 -11.08 -2.41
N LEU A 126 1.35 -11.93 -2.78
CA LEU A 126 0.31 -12.39 -1.87
C LEU A 126 0.84 -13.34 -0.80
N GLU A 127 1.80 -14.20 -1.14
CA GLU A 127 2.48 -15.08 -0.17
C GLU A 127 3.26 -14.27 0.86
N GLU A 128 3.99 -13.24 0.44
CA GLU A 128 4.69 -12.33 1.34
C GLU A 128 3.72 -11.55 2.23
N ALA A 129 2.64 -11.02 1.65
CA ALA A 129 1.59 -10.36 2.43
C ALA A 129 0.95 -11.30 3.46
N LYS A 130 0.69 -12.55 3.06
CA LYS A 130 0.17 -13.58 3.98
C LYS A 130 1.15 -13.90 5.10
N ARG A 131 2.43 -14.05 4.77
CA ARG A 131 3.47 -14.39 5.76
C ARG A 131 3.57 -13.33 6.86
N VAL A 132 3.57 -12.05 6.50
CA VAL A 132 3.74 -10.94 7.45
C VAL A 132 2.46 -10.56 8.19
N THR A 133 1.31 -11.05 7.74
CA THR A 133 0.00 -10.81 8.37
C THR A 133 -0.28 -11.88 9.42
N LYS A 134 -0.75 -11.48 10.58
CA LYS A 134 -1.10 -12.40 11.66
C LYS A 134 -2.19 -13.37 11.26
N THR A 135 -2.20 -14.55 11.88
CA THR A 135 -3.36 -15.46 11.84
C THR A 135 -4.61 -14.69 12.30
N ASN A 136 -5.71 -14.81 11.56
CA ASN A 136 -6.93 -14.01 11.72
C ASN A 136 -6.78 -12.50 11.40
N GLY A 137 -5.62 -12.07 10.91
CA GLY A 137 -5.45 -10.74 10.33
C GLY A 137 -6.15 -10.61 8.98
N ILE A 138 -6.16 -9.40 8.45
CA ILE A 138 -6.86 -9.06 7.20
C ILE A 138 -5.87 -8.57 6.17
N ILE A 139 -6.00 -9.06 4.94
CA ILE A 139 -5.30 -8.54 3.77
C ILE A 139 -6.34 -7.92 2.84
N LEU A 140 -6.18 -6.64 2.55
CA LEU A 140 -7.00 -5.93 1.57
C LEU A 140 -6.18 -5.75 0.29
N VAL A 141 -6.72 -6.25 -0.82
CA VAL A 141 -6.06 -6.22 -2.13
C VAL A 141 -6.91 -5.45 -3.12
N ALA A 142 -6.30 -4.52 -3.85
CA ALA A 142 -6.97 -3.84 -4.94
C ALA A 142 -6.50 -4.39 -6.30
N TYR A 143 -7.46 -4.64 -7.18
CA TYR A 143 -7.24 -5.06 -8.56
C TYR A 143 -7.89 -4.07 -9.52
N CYS A 144 -7.27 -3.92 -10.69
CA CYS A 144 -7.90 -3.25 -11.82
C CYS A 144 -8.81 -4.25 -12.55
N MET A 145 -10.10 -3.94 -12.65
CA MET A 145 -11.05 -4.77 -13.40
C MET A 145 -11.04 -4.36 -14.87
N ASN A 146 -10.74 -5.30 -15.76
CA ASN A 146 -10.64 -5.03 -17.20
C ASN A 146 -11.92 -4.45 -17.80
N GLU A 147 -13.06 -4.74 -17.22
CA GLU A 147 -14.38 -4.26 -17.67
C GLU A 147 -14.56 -2.73 -17.53
N TYR A 148 -13.73 -2.09 -16.73
CA TYR A 148 -13.78 -0.64 -16.47
C TYR A 148 -12.54 0.11 -16.95
N SER A 149 -11.63 -0.55 -17.65
CA SER A 149 -10.39 0.06 -18.16
C SER A 149 -10.51 0.56 -19.60
N ILE A 150 -11.67 1.07 -19.97
CA ILE A 150 -11.92 1.66 -21.29
C ILE A 150 -11.61 3.16 -21.24
#